data_486ae18b1db3010b9dfc58a59e6c9c57
#
_entry.id   486ae18b1db3010b9dfc58a59e6c9c57
#
_cell.length_a   1.000
_cell.length_b   1.000
_cell.length_c   1.000
_cell.angle_alpha   90.00
_cell.angle_beta   90.00
_cell.angle_gamma   90.00
#
_symmetry.space_group_name_H-M   'P 1'
#
loop_
_entity.id
_entity.type
_entity.pdbx_description
1 polymer ?
#
loop_
_entity_poly.entity_id
_entity_poly.type
_entity_poly.pdbx_seq_one_letter_code
_entity_poly.pdbx_strand_id
1 'polypeptide(L)'
;MVSSVKRAFLLCAALLLSVLVVPQTFATPPGPKDVTATLFQWPFDRVAAECTSTLGPAGYGYVEVSPATEHIQGGQWWTSYQPVSYRIAGRLGDETAFRNMVNTCHAAGVKVIADAVINHMSAGSGVGTGGSSYGKYNYPGYYSDWDFHSCRSHISDYRNRDNVQNCELVGLSDLNTGSEYVRNTIAAYLNRLIAMGVDGFRVDAAKHIAAADLSAIKAKLTNPSIFWVHEVIYGAGEAVQPGEYTGSGDVDEFRYAYDLKRVFQNENLAYLSNFGQSWGYLPSGQARSFVDNWDTERNGSTLTYKDGSTYTLANVFMLAWPYGAPNVYSGYEFTDHDAGPPGGSACYVGWKCQHRWTQIAGMVKFRNTVAGTSVVNWWDNGGDAIAFGRGSRGFVVVNRETSALTRTFQTSLPAGTYCDVQRSGCTPVTVDSSGRFTATVGAGEALALHVGATSSVSSTTFAVNATTSLGQNIFVVGDHAALGAWNPANAVALSSATYPVWRGSVSLPAGTTFQYKYIRKDSSGAVTWESGANRTATAPASLNDTWRP
;
A
#
# COMPACT_ATOMS: atom_id res chain seq x y z
N MET A 1 -55.35 29.06 68.70
CA MET A 1 -55.53 29.61 67.36
C MET A 1 -54.33 29.33 66.56
N VAL A 2 -54.51 28.50 65.59
CA VAL A 2 -53.45 27.83 64.81
C VAL A 2 -53.06 28.69 63.62
N SER A 3 -51.78 29.05 63.49
CA SER A 3 -51.23 29.75 62.32
C SER A 3 -50.46 28.75 61.45
N SER A 4 -50.91 28.53 60.19
CA SER A 4 -50.28 27.66 59.19
C SER A 4 -49.15 28.39 58.47
N VAL A 5 -47.97 27.87 58.55
CA VAL A 5 -46.81 28.28 57.72
C VAL A 5 -46.79 27.45 56.48
N LYS A 6 -47.01 28.03 55.30
CA LYS A 6 -46.82 27.41 53.99
C LYS A 6 -45.36 27.53 53.62
N ARG A 7 -44.66 26.34 53.47
CA ARG A 7 -43.34 26.24 52.88
C ARG A 7 -43.48 26.17 51.34
N ALA A 8 -42.92 27.16 50.65
CA ALA A 8 -42.75 27.13 49.22
C ALA A 8 -41.48 26.33 48.89
N PHE A 9 -41.61 25.22 48.15
CA PHE A 9 -40.49 24.53 47.54
C PHE A 9 -40.15 25.18 46.19
N LEU A 10 -39.00 25.83 46.09
CA LEU A 10 -38.38 26.19 44.80
C LEU A 10 -37.71 24.93 44.20
N LEU A 11 -38.27 24.42 43.12
CA LEU A 11 -37.56 23.45 42.25
C LEU A 11 -36.62 24.26 41.33
N CYS A 12 -35.30 24.19 41.58
CA CYS A 12 -34.29 24.55 40.60
C CYS A 12 -34.13 23.37 39.60
N ALA A 13 -34.73 23.50 38.43
CA ALA A 13 -34.43 22.60 37.31
C ALA A 13 -33.09 23.01 36.72
N ALA A 14 -32.02 22.24 37.04
CA ALA A 14 -30.74 22.34 36.35
C ALA A 14 -30.87 21.68 34.97
N LEU A 15 -30.97 22.48 33.91
CA LEU A 15 -30.80 22.00 32.53
C LEU A 15 -29.31 21.60 32.34
N LEU A 16 -29.03 20.31 32.43
CA LEU A 16 -27.80 19.74 31.94
C LEU A 16 -27.83 19.78 30.39
N LEU A 17 -27.24 20.80 29.79
CA LEU A 17 -26.86 20.76 28.38
C LEU A 17 -25.77 19.69 28.24
N SER A 18 -26.16 18.45 27.88
CA SER A 18 -25.23 17.47 27.36
C SER A 18 -24.78 17.96 25.99
N VAL A 19 -23.59 18.56 25.95
CA VAL A 19 -22.85 18.76 24.70
C VAL A 19 -22.55 17.37 24.17
N LEU A 20 -23.35 16.91 23.22
CA LEU A 20 -23.00 15.77 22.40
C LEU A 20 -21.72 16.17 21.63
N VAL A 21 -20.56 15.81 22.15
CA VAL A 21 -19.33 15.78 21.37
C VAL A 21 -19.55 14.67 20.35
N VAL A 22 -20.06 15.04 19.19
CA VAL A 22 -20.02 14.17 18.01
C VAL A 22 -18.54 13.95 17.74
N PRO A 23 -18.01 12.72 17.83
CA PRO A 23 -16.64 12.49 17.41
C PRO A 23 -16.58 12.91 15.94
N GLN A 24 -15.75 13.91 15.63
CA GLN A 24 -15.41 14.21 14.25
C GLN A 24 -14.71 12.97 13.71
N THR A 25 -15.43 12.20 12.93
CA THR A 25 -14.83 11.14 12.12
C THR A 25 -14.09 11.85 11.01
N PHE A 26 -12.81 12.08 11.24
CA PHE A 26 -11.91 12.57 10.22
C PHE A 26 -11.83 11.52 9.12
N ALA A 27 -11.82 11.99 7.88
CA ALA A 27 -11.93 11.16 6.70
C ALA A 27 -10.60 10.42 6.45
N THR A 28 -10.42 9.28 7.08
CA THR A 28 -9.61 8.20 6.48
C THR A 28 -10.17 7.96 5.08
N PRO A 29 -9.35 7.58 4.07
CA PRO A 29 -9.87 7.28 2.74
C PRO A 29 -11.15 6.45 2.85
N PRO A 30 -12.30 6.95 2.36
CA PRO A 30 -13.58 6.36 2.70
C PRO A 30 -13.73 4.98 2.10
N GLY A 31 -13.79 3.94 2.95
CA GLY A 31 -14.02 2.57 2.52
C GLY A 31 -13.21 1.53 3.30
N PRO A 32 -13.47 0.24 3.08
CA PRO A 32 -12.80 -0.85 3.79
C PRO A 32 -11.37 -1.11 3.31
N LYS A 33 -10.93 -0.47 2.21
CA LYS A 33 -9.60 -0.60 1.62
C LYS A 33 -8.93 0.77 1.64
N ASP A 34 -7.96 0.94 2.51
CA ASP A 34 -7.30 2.23 2.77
C ASP A 34 -5.93 2.39 2.08
N VAL A 35 -5.46 1.37 1.37
CA VAL A 35 -4.15 1.41 0.70
C VAL A 35 -4.27 2.14 -0.63
N THR A 36 -3.46 3.20 -0.79
CA THR A 36 -3.27 3.92 -2.05
C THR A 36 -2.04 3.38 -2.78
N ALA A 37 -2.11 3.27 -4.11
CA ALA A 37 -0.94 3.11 -4.97
C ALA A 37 -0.70 4.41 -5.73
N THR A 38 0.41 5.11 -5.47
CA THR A 38 0.83 6.26 -6.28
C THR A 38 1.57 5.78 -7.52
N LEU A 39 0.96 5.95 -8.69
CA LEU A 39 1.56 5.59 -9.98
C LEU A 39 2.19 6.84 -10.62
N PHE A 40 3.40 7.17 -10.15
CA PHE A 40 4.07 8.42 -10.51
C PHE A 40 4.43 8.50 -12.00
N GLN A 41 3.92 9.53 -12.69
CA GLN A 41 4.15 9.79 -14.11
C GLN A 41 3.64 8.71 -15.08
N TRP A 42 2.71 7.85 -14.64
CA TRP A 42 2.11 6.86 -15.53
C TRP A 42 1.09 7.50 -16.47
N PRO A 43 1.13 7.22 -17.78
CA PRO A 43 0.06 7.60 -18.70
C PRO A 43 -1.29 7.05 -18.27
N PHE A 44 -2.36 7.80 -18.49
CA PHE A 44 -3.71 7.43 -18.01
C PHE A 44 -4.20 6.09 -18.58
N ASP A 45 -3.88 5.78 -19.84
CA ASP A 45 -4.23 4.49 -20.45
C ASP A 45 -3.58 3.32 -19.71
N ARG A 46 -2.35 3.51 -19.23
CA ARG A 46 -1.64 2.49 -18.46
C ARG A 46 -2.21 2.34 -17.06
N VAL A 47 -2.58 3.45 -16.41
CA VAL A 47 -3.26 3.42 -15.11
C VAL A 47 -4.57 2.66 -15.24
N ALA A 48 -5.36 2.90 -16.30
CA ALA A 48 -6.59 2.17 -16.58
C ALA A 48 -6.36 0.65 -16.68
N ALA A 49 -5.37 0.23 -17.45
CA ALA A 49 -5.00 -1.17 -17.57
C ALA A 49 -4.52 -1.76 -16.25
N GLU A 50 -3.76 -0.99 -15.47
CA GLU A 50 -3.22 -1.40 -14.17
C GLU A 50 -4.31 -1.58 -13.12
N CYS A 51 -5.33 -0.71 -13.11
CA CYS A 51 -6.50 -0.86 -12.23
C CYS A 51 -7.17 -2.23 -12.44
N THR A 52 -7.36 -2.64 -13.69
CA THR A 52 -8.03 -3.91 -14.03
C THR A 52 -7.15 -5.12 -13.78
N SER A 53 -5.88 -5.06 -14.21
CA SER A 53 -4.99 -6.22 -14.21
C SER A 53 -4.33 -6.48 -12.85
N THR A 54 -4.13 -5.45 -12.05
CA THR A 54 -3.28 -5.53 -10.85
C THR A 54 -3.93 -4.92 -9.62
N LEU A 55 -4.27 -3.63 -9.62
CA LEU A 55 -4.68 -2.92 -8.41
C LEU A 55 -5.98 -3.47 -7.83
N GLY A 56 -7.02 -3.65 -8.63
CA GLY A 56 -8.29 -4.24 -8.22
C GLY A 56 -8.11 -5.66 -7.66
N PRO A 57 -7.49 -6.60 -8.41
CA PRO A 57 -7.21 -7.96 -7.93
C PRO A 57 -6.33 -8.03 -6.68
N ALA A 58 -5.34 -7.14 -6.54
CA ALA A 58 -4.49 -7.06 -5.35
C ALA A 58 -5.21 -6.46 -4.14
N GLY A 59 -6.30 -5.72 -4.35
CA GLY A 59 -7.12 -5.16 -3.29
C GLY A 59 -6.74 -3.73 -2.88
N TYR A 60 -6.01 -2.98 -3.71
CA TYR A 60 -5.83 -1.55 -3.49
C TYR A 60 -7.18 -0.83 -3.49
N GLY A 61 -7.35 0.11 -2.58
CA GLY A 61 -8.57 0.91 -2.51
C GLY A 61 -8.52 2.12 -3.43
N TYR A 62 -7.32 2.65 -3.63
CA TYR A 62 -7.09 3.89 -4.36
C TYR A 62 -5.88 3.79 -5.29
N VAL A 63 -5.95 4.55 -6.38
CA VAL A 63 -4.79 4.92 -7.19
C VAL A 63 -4.63 6.43 -7.18
N GLU A 64 -3.42 6.92 -6.90
CA GLU A 64 -3.06 8.32 -7.05
C GLU A 64 -2.31 8.52 -8.36
N VAL A 65 -2.73 9.52 -9.14
CA VAL A 65 -2.17 9.84 -10.44
C VAL A 65 -1.55 11.24 -10.43
N SER A 66 -0.42 11.39 -11.15
CA SER A 66 0.26 12.68 -11.32
C SER A 66 -0.65 13.70 -12.01
N PRO A 67 -0.32 15.02 -11.92
CA PRO A 67 -1.20 16.09 -12.35
C PRO A 67 -1.71 15.94 -13.79
N ALA A 68 -3.01 16.13 -13.97
CA ALA A 68 -3.68 15.98 -15.27
C ALA A 68 -3.67 17.25 -16.11
N THR A 69 -3.17 18.35 -15.57
CA THR A 69 -3.22 19.67 -16.20
C THR A 69 -2.32 19.78 -17.42
N GLU A 70 -2.65 20.69 -18.33
CA GLU A 70 -1.72 21.21 -19.32
C GLU A 70 -0.55 21.89 -18.59
N HIS A 71 0.66 21.55 -18.96
CA HIS A 71 1.88 21.98 -18.28
C HIS A 71 2.94 22.48 -19.27
N ILE A 72 4.04 23.03 -18.77
CA ILE A 72 5.16 23.46 -19.62
C ILE A 72 5.72 22.28 -20.41
N GLN A 73 6.31 22.54 -21.56
CA GLN A 73 7.01 21.52 -22.34
C GLN A 73 8.36 21.15 -21.71
N GLY A 74 8.77 19.91 -21.84
CA GLY A 74 10.06 19.41 -21.36
C GLY A 74 10.01 17.90 -21.09
N GLY A 75 11.17 17.27 -21.00
CA GLY A 75 11.34 15.85 -20.70
C GLY A 75 11.39 15.53 -19.21
N GLN A 76 11.66 16.51 -18.37
CA GLN A 76 11.87 16.37 -16.94
C GLN A 76 10.55 16.04 -16.22
N TRP A 77 10.61 15.27 -15.11
CA TRP A 77 9.41 14.89 -14.36
C TRP A 77 8.64 16.09 -13.78
N TRP A 78 9.37 17.07 -13.25
CA TRP A 78 8.81 18.25 -12.59
C TRP A 78 8.07 19.21 -13.54
N THR A 79 8.19 19.04 -14.85
CA THR A 79 7.42 19.86 -15.81
C THR A 79 5.91 19.63 -15.68
N SER A 80 5.46 18.44 -15.24
CA SER A 80 4.06 18.15 -14.94
C SER A 80 3.52 18.92 -13.72
N TYR A 81 4.40 19.44 -12.87
CA TYR A 81 4.07 20.25 -11.70
C TYR A 81 4.16 21.76 -11.98
N GLN A 82 4.24 22.15 -13.26
CA GLN A 82 4.21 23.54 -13.69
C GLN A 82 3.00 23.79 -14.63
N PRO A 83 1.80 23.98 -14.06
CA PRO A 83 0.59 24.16 -14.86
C PRO A 83 0.64 25.43 -15.73
N VAL A 84 0.10 25.32 -16.93
CA VAL A 84 -0.11 26.43 -17.88
C VAL A 84 -1.59 26.75 -18.00
N SER A 85 -2.41 25.73 -17.89
CA SER A 85 -3.86 25.85 -17.84
C SER A 85 -4.45 24.65 -17.09
N TYR A 86 -5.72 24.73 -16.71
CA TYR A 86 -6.43 23.61 -16.08
C TYR A 86 -7.12 22.67 -17.10
N ARG A 87 -6.73 22.75 -18.37
CA ARG A 87 -7.15 21.77 -19.37
C ARG A 87 -6.41 20.46 -19.14
N ILE A 88 -7.09 19.33 -19.36
CA ILE A 88 -6.44 18.01 -19.34
C ILE A 88 -5.80 17.79 -20.72
N ALA A 89 -4.56 18.19 -20.85
CA ALA A 89 -3.79 18.16 -22.09
C ALA A 89 -2.28 18.06 -21.81
N GLY A 90 -1.92 17.29 -20.78
CA GLY A 90 -0.54 17.03 -20.38
C GLY A 90 0.08 15.82 -21.09
N ARG A 91 1.32 15.51 -20.73
CA ARG A 91 2.05 14.34 -21.28
C ARG A 91 1.42 12.99 -20.94
N LEU A 92 0.58 12.92 -19.89
CA LEU A 92 0.02 11.67 -19.40
C LEU A 92 -1.23 11.25 -20.17
N GLY A 93 -1.79 12.13 -20.96
CA GLY A 93 -2.98 11.91 -21.79
C GLY A 93 -3.91 13.12 -21.81
N ASP A 94 -4.92 13.02 -22.65
CA ASP A 94 -5.99 14.02 -22.79
C ASP A 94 -7.19 13.72 -21.86
N GLU A 95 -8.22 14.56 -21.94
CA GLU A 95 -9.44 14.41 -21.15
C GLU A 95 -10.16 13.09 -21.41
N THR A 96 -10.13 12.58 -22.65
CA THR A 96 -10.75 11.30 -23.01
C THR A 96 -10.05 10.15 -22.31
N ALA A 97 -8.72 10.11 -22.36
CA ALA A 97 -7.90 9.12 -21.68
C ALA A 97 -8.08 9.20 -20.16
N PHE A 98 -8.13 10.41 -19.58
CA PHE A 98 -8.36 10.60 -18.15
C PHE A 98 -9.74 10.08 -17.72
N ARG A 99 -10.79 10.44 -18.42
CA ARG A 99 -12.16 9.98 -18.14
C ARG A 99 -12.28 8.45 -18.27
N ASN A 100 -11.66 7.87 -19.30
CA ASN A 100 -11.60 6.42 -19.49
C ASN A 100 -10.87 5.74 -18.34
N MET A 101 -9.76 6.30 -17.88
CA MET A 101 -9.01 5.80 -16.73
C MET A 101 -9.89 5.76 -15.47
N VAL A 102 -10.55 6.88 -15.13
CA VAL A 102 -11.43 6.94 -13.95
C VAL A 102 -12.51 5.87 -14.01
N ASN A 103 -13.23 5.77 -15.14
CA ASN A 103 -14.29 4.79 -15.31
C ASN A 103 -13.77 3.34 -15.21
N THR A 104 -12.61 3.06 -15.77
CA THR A 104 -12.00 1.71 -15.77
C THR A 104 -11.53 1.34 -14.36
N CYS A 105 -10.91 2.28 -13.63
CA CYS A 105 -10.52 2.04 -12.23
C CYS A 105 -11.73 1.78 -11.35
N HIS A 106 -12.81 2.56 -11.49
CA HIS A 106 -14.06 2.33 -10.77
C HIS A 106 -14.65 0.95 -11.07
N ALA A 107 -14.66 0.53 -12.33
CA ALA A 107 -15.13 -0.81 -12.72
C ALA A 107 -14.29 -1.93 -12.08
N ALA A 108 -13.02 -1.67 -11.79
CA ALA A 108 -12.12 -2.57 -11.06
C ALA A 108 -12.22 -2.44 -9.52
N GLY A 109 -13.10 -1.57 -9.00
CA GLY A 109 -13.26 -1.31 -7.58
C GLY A 109 -12.14 -0.49 -6.95
N VAL A 110 -11.41 0.29 -7.77
CA VAL A 110 -10.31 1.19 -7.35
C VAL A 110 -10.75 2.63 -7.54
N LYS A 111 -10.67 3.44 -6.51
CA LYS A 111 -10.97 4.88 -6.53
C LYS A 111 -9.77 5.68 -7.03
N VAL A 112 -10.02 6.89 -7.53
CA VAL A 112 -8.99 7.73 -8.14
C VAL A 112 -8.74 8.99 -7.31
N ILE A 113 -7.50 9.20 -6.89
CA ILE A 113 -6.99 10.45 -6.31
C ILE A 113 -6.20 11.17 -7.41
N ALA A 114 -6.57 12.41 -7.71
CA ALA A 114 -5.83 13.25 -8.64
C ALA A 114 -4.88 14.19 -7.89
N ASP A 115 -3.65 14.30 -8.36
CA ASP A 115 -2.70 15.26 -7.83
C ASP A 115 -3.07 16.69 -8.32
N ALA A 116 -3.33 17.58 -7.38
CA ALA A 116 -3.85 18.92 -7.61
C ALA A 116 -2.79 19.98 -7.33
N VAL A 117 -2.16 20.49 -8.41
CA VAL A 117 -1.23 21.61 -8.33
C VAL A 117 -2.03 22.92 -8.37
N ILE A 118 -2.25 23.51 -7.20
CA ILE A 118 -3.12 24.69 -7.01
C ILE A 118 -2.46 25.83 -6.22
N ASN A 119 -1.22 25.60 -5.74
CA ASN A 119 -0.43 26.66 -5.10
C ASN A 119 0.09 27.68 -6.09
N HIS A 120 0.45 27.24 -7.29
CA HIS A 120 1.21 28.02 -8.25
C HIS A 120 0.86 27.65 -9.68
N MET A 121 1.28 28.50 -10.58
CA MET A 121 1.41 28.24 -12.02
C MET A 121 2.89 28.03 -12.36
N SER A 122 3.23 28.01 -13.67
CA SER A 122 4.59 27.75 -14.12
C SER A 122 5.55 28.93 -13.89
N ALA A 123 6.83 28.64 -13.99
CA ALA A 123 7.86 29.66 -14.16
C ALA A 123 8.01 30.05 -15.65
N GLY A 124 8.50 31.27 -15.91
CA GLY A 124 8.87 31.71 -17.24
C GLY A 124 7.69 31.97 -18.18
N SER A 125 7.90 31.73 -19.47
CA SER A 125 6.92 31.95 -20.54
C SER A 125 7.12 30.97 -21.69
N GLY A 126 6.07 30.70 -22.47
CA GLY A 126 6.15 29.77 -23.59
C GLY A 126 4.80 29.29 -24.09
N VAL A 127 4.79 28.07 -24.62
CA VAL A 127 3.59 27.36 -25.05
C VAL A 127 3.51 26.04 -24.30
N GLY A 128 2.38 25.76 -23.70
CA GLY A 128 2.13 24.51 -22.95
C GLY A 128 1.96 23.29 -23.85
N THR A 129 1.87 22.13 -23.24
CA THR A 129 1.69 20.84 -23.92
C THR A 129 0.39 20.74 -24.72
N GLY A 130 -0.65 21.47 -24.34
CA GLY A 130 -1.94 21.56 -25.04
C GLY A 130 -2.05 22.74 -26.00
N GLY A 131 -0.97 23.51 -26.21
CA GLY A 131 -0.91 24.64 -27.17
C GLY A 131 -1.28 26.00 -26.58
N SER A 132 -1.55 26.11 -25.28
CA SER A 132 -1.85 27.40 -24.63
C SER A 132 -0.57 28.22 -24.47
N SER A 133 -0.59 29.48 -24.92
CA SER A 133 0.49 30.44 -24.65
C SER A 133 0.39 30.92 -23.20
N TYR A 134 1.53 31.11 -22.55
CA TYR A 134 1.60 31.63 -21.19
C TYR A 134 2.83 32.53 -20.99
N GLY A 135 2.73 33.41 -20.03
CA GLY A 135 3.83 34.20 -19.50
C GLY A 135 3.83 34.19 -18.00
N LYS A 136 4.98 34.47 -17.38
CA LYS A 136 5.03 34.59 -15.90
C LYS A 136 3.98 35.64 -15.49
N TYR A 137 3.08 35.27 -14.60
CA TYR A 137 1.91 36.04 -14.13
C TYR A 137 0.85 36.36 -15.21
N ASN A 138 0.84 35.65 -16.33
CA ASN A 138 -0.19 35.82 -17.37
C ASN A 138 -0.56 34.47 -17.99
N TYR A 139 -1.72 33.95 -17.63
CA TYR A 139 -2.27 32.66 -18.07
C TYR A 139 -3.66 32.93 -18.69
N PRO A 140 -3.74 33.16 -20.01
CA PRO A 140 -4.97 33.60 -20.68
C PRO A 140 -6.17 32.69 -20.36
N GLY A 141 -7.27 33.30 -19.94
CA GLY A 141 -8.48 32.62 -19.56
C GLY A 141 -8.51 32.10 -18.12
N TYR A 142 -7.42 32.22 -17.38
CA TYR A 142 -7.33 31.81 -15.98
C TYR A 142 -6.85 32.94 -15.08
N TYR A 143 -5.62 33.44 -15.25
CA TYR A 143 -4.99 34.35 -14.30
C TYR A 143 -4.23 35.47 -15.00
N SER A 144 -4.26 36.65 -14.40
CA SER A 144 -3.49 37.82 -14.75
C SER A 144 -2.60 38.25 -13.59
N ASP A 145 -1.79 39.27 -13.78
CA ASP A 145 -0.79 39.74 -12.79
C ASP A 145 -1.37 39.97 -11.36
N TRP A 146 -2.63 40.41 -11.29
CA TRP A 146 -3.33 40.70 -10.01
C TRP A 146 -3.71 39.45 -9.20
N ASP A 147 -3.68 38.30 -9.83
CA ASP A 147 -4.10 37.03 -9.22
C ASP A 147 -2.96 36.30 -8.50
N PHE A 148 -1.77 36.89 -8.50
CA PHE A 148 -0.57 36.37 -7.85
C PHE A 148 -0.17 37.24 -6.65
N HIS A 149 0.47 36.63 -5.65
CA HIS A 149 1.01 37.36 -4.52
C HIS A 149 2.06 38.40 -4.96
N SER A 150 2.19 39.47 -4.18
CA SER A 150 3.12 40.57 -4.49
C SER A 150 4.60 40.23 -4.22
N CYS A 151 4.87 39.19 -3.42
CA CYS A 151 6.23 38.68 -3.22
C CYS A 151 6.69 37.91 -4.46
N ARG A 152 7.54 38.55 -5.26
CA ARG A 152 8.07 38.02 -6.53
C ARG A 152 9.49 37.46 -6.40
N SER A 153 9.85 37.00 -5.19
CA SER A 153 11.12 36.39 -4.86
C SER A 153 10.91 34.98 -4.32
N HIS A 154 11.96 34.17 -4.39
CA HIS A 154 11.94 32.82 -3.84
C HIS A 154 11.74 32.84 -2.33
N ILE A 155 11.09 31.81 -1.78
CA ILE A 155 11.05 31.53 -0.35
C ILE A 155 12.49 31.41 0.15
N SER A 156 12.84 32.18 1.20
CA SER A 156 14.19 32.24 1.75
C SER A 156 14.25 31.93 3.25
N ASP A 157 13.10 31.96 3.95
CA ASP A 157 13.02 31.69 5.37
C ASP A 157 11.76 30.91 5.74
N TYR A 158 11.90 29.60 5.95
CA TYR A 158 10.82 28.71 6.37
C TYR A 158 10.34 28.94 7.82
N ARG A 159 11.02 29.77 8.60
CA ARG A 159 10.57 30.21 9.94
C ARG A 159 9.63 31.41 9.87
N ASN A 160 9.51 32.04 8.72
CA ASN A 160 8.61 33.15 8.46
C ASN A 160 7.42 32.66 7.63
N ARG A 161 6.24 32.56 8.26
CA ARG A 161 4.99 32.10 7.64
C ARG A 161 4.63 32.89 6.38
N ASP A 162 4.74 34.22 6.47
CA ASP A 162 4.39 35.09 5.34
C ASP A 162 5.32 34.82 4.14
N ASN A 163 6.61 34.59 4.39
CA ASN A 163 7.55 34.22 3.35
C ASN A 163 7.23 32.86 2.73
N VAL A 164 6.80 31.88 3.54
CA VAL A 164 6.46 30.53 3.08
C VAL A 164 5.18 30.49 2.25
N GLN A 165 4.18 31.32 2.60
CA GLN A 165 2.84 31.25 2.02
C GLN A 165 2.51 32.35 1.01
N ASN A 166 3.39 33.32 0.81
CA ASN A 166 3.17 34.45 -0.12
C ASN A 166 4.33 34.72 -1.06
N CYS A 167 5.46 33.97 -0.97
CA CYS A 167 6.58 34.09 -1.88
C CYS A 167 6.72 32.84 -2.77
N GLU A 168 7.49 32.95 -3.83
CA GLU A 168 7.57 31.93 -4.88
C GLU A 168 8.33 30.68 -4.43
N LEU A 169 7.68 29.53 -4.44
CA LEU A 169 8.34 28.24 -4.34
C LEU A 169 9.20 28.02 -5.58
N VAL A 170 10.52 28.02 -5.42
CA VAL A 170 11.54 27.84 -6.48
C VAL A 170 11.32 28.68 -7.74
N GLY A 171 10.69 29.85 -7.60
CA GLY A 171 10.43 30.78 -8.72
C GLY A 171 9.17 30.49 -9.52
N LEU A 172 8.30 29.63 -9.04
CA LEU A 172 6.98 29.37 -9.62
C LEU A 172 6.02 30.52 -9.31
N SER A 173 5.16 30.89 -10.27
CA SER A 173 4.21 32.00 -10.10
C SER A 173 3.19 31.68 -9.01
N ASP A 174 3.31 32.28 -7.84
CA ASP A 174 2.57 31.98 -6.62
C ASP A 174 1.18 32.61 -6.63
N LEU A 175 0.13 31.78 -6.57
CA LEU A 175 -1.27 32.23 -6.67
C LEU A 175 -1.73 32.86 -5.35
N ASN A 176 -2.34 34.05 -5.43
CA ASN A 176 -3.00 34.70 -4.32
C ASN A 176 -4.30 33.96 -3.94
N THR A 177 -4.17 32.85 -3.23
CA THR A 177 -5.30 32.03 -2.79
C THR A 177 -6.21 32.72 -1.76
N GLY A 178 -5.80 33.86 -1.22
CA GLY A 178 -6.64 34.78 -0.48
C GLY A 178 -7.71 35.47 -1.34
N SER A 179 -7.50 35.55 -2.66
CA SER A 179 -8.44 36.14 -3.61
C SER A 179 -9.64 35.24 -3.87
N GLU A 180 -10.83 35.83 -3.85
CA GLU A 180 -12.08 35.12 -4.17
C GLU A 180 -12.10 34.62 -5.62
N TYR A 181 -11.55 35.40 -6.56
CA TYR A 181 -11.43 34.99 -7.96
C TYR A 181 -10.54 33.75 -8.12
N VAL A 182 -9.38 33.74 -7.47
CA VAL A 182 -8.45 32.59 -7.49
C VAL A 182 -9.11 31.36 -6.90
N ARG A 183 -9.76 31.47 -5.74
CA ARG A 183 -10.50 30.37 -5.10
C ARG A 183 -11.60 29.81 -6.00
N ASN A 184 -12.35 30.67 -6.67
CA ASN A 184 -13.42 30.26 -7.59
C ASN A 184 -12.84 29.55 -8.83
N THR A 185 -11.74 30.03 -9.37
CA THR A 185 -11.08 29.43 -10.53
C THR A 185 -10.51 28.05 -10.19
N ILE A 186 -9.86 27.90 -9.04
CA ILE A 186 -9.38 26.60 -8.54
C ILE A 186 -10.58 25.66 -8.28
N ALA A 187 -11.62 26.12 -7.61
CA ALA A 187 -12.81 25.30 -7.34
C ALA A 187 -13.49 24.83 -8.64
N ALA A 188 -13.55 25.68 -9.67
CA ALA A 188 -14.09 25.29 -10.98
C ALA A 188 -13.26 24.15 -11.63
N TYR A 189 -11.94 24.22 -11.53
CA TYR A 189 -11.05 23.16 -12.00
C TYR A 189 -11.30 21.84 -11.24
N LEU A 190 -11.29 21.88 -9.90
CA LEU A 190 -11.50 20.67 -9.09
C LEU A 190 -12.92 20.09 -9.30
N ASN A 191 -13.94 20.94 -9.41
CA ASN A 191 -15.31 20.51 -9.71
C ASN A 191 -15.44 19.81 -11.07
N ARG A 192 -14.64 20.23 -12.07
CA ARG A 192 -14.57 19.53 -13.35
C ARG A 192 -14.02 18.12 -13.19
N LEU A 193 -12.98 17.91 -12.38
CA LEU A 193 -12.44 16.58 -12.08
C LEU A 193 -13.43 15.72 -11.27
N ILE A 194 -14.14 16.32 -10.30
CA ILE A 194 -15.22 15.65 -9.56
C ILE A 194 -16.33 15.18 -10.52
N ALA A 195 -16.71 16.02 -11.47
CA ALA A 195 -17.70 15.65 -12.49
C ALA A 195 -17.23 14.53 -13.44
N MET A 196 -15.93 14.26 -13.52
CA MET A 196 -15.35 13.11 -14.22
C MET A 196 -15.25 11.85 -13.35
N GLY A 197 -15.62 11.94 -12.06
CA GLY A 197 -15.62 10.82 -11.13
C GLY A 197 -14.39 10.72 -10.23
N VAL A 198 -13.53 11.73 -10.15
CA VAL A 198 -12.41 11.73 -9.19
C VAL A 198 -12.94 11.65 -7.77
N ASP A 199 -12.37 10.76 -6.95
CA ASP A 199 -12.81 10.45 -5.58
C ASP A 199 -12.04 11.23 -4.51
N GLY A 200 -10.91 11.81 -4.86
CA GLY A 200 -10.09 12.58 -3.93
C GLY A 200 -9.00 13.38 -4.62
N PHE A 201 -8.37 14.24 -3.84
CA PHE A 201 -7.23 15.05 -4.29
C PHE A 201 -6.04 14.90 -3.33
N ARG A 202 -4.86 14.74 -3.88
CA ARG A 202 -3.61 15.08 -3.19
C ARG A 202 -3.31 16.53 -3.53
N VAL A 203 -3.21 17.39 -2.53
CA VAL A 203 -2.91 18.81 -2.75
C VAL A 203 -1.40 19.02 -2.70
N ASP A 204 -0.84 19.27 -3.88
CA ASP A 204 0.58 19.56 -4.06
C ASP A 204 0.98 20.85 -3.36
N ALA A 205 2.18 20.87 -2.76
CA ALA A 205 2.75 22.06 -2.11
C ALA A 205 1.78 22.76 -1.14
N ALA A 206 0.89 22.01 -0.47
CA ALA A 206 -0.14 22.56 0.41
C ALA A 206 0.45 23.42 1.54
N LYS A 207 1.69 23.16 1.97
CA LYS A 207 2.43 23.96 2.94
C LYS A 207 2.49 25.45 2.57
N HIS A 208 2.49 25.74 1.27
CA HIS A 208 2.64 27.08 0.71
C HIS A 208 1.30 27.81 0.50
N ILE A 209 0.20 27.16 0.84
CA ILE A 209 -1.15 27.73 0.83
C ILE A 209 -1.63 27.88 2.28
N ALA A 210 -2.22 29.01 2.64
CA ALA A 210 -2.83 29.14 3.97
C ALA A 210 -3.93 28.08 4.18
N ALA A 211 -3.93 27.39 5.32
CA ALA A 211 -4.89 26.33 5.61
C ALA A 211 -6.35 26.82 5.54
N ALA A 212 -6.59 28.10 5.90
CA ALA A 212 -7.90 28.73 5.76
C ALA A 212 -8.34 28.87 4.29
N ASP A 213 -7.40 29.12 3.39
CA ASP A 213 -7.69 29.26 1.95
C ASP A 213 -8.05 27.90 1.33
N LEU A 214 -7.34 26.84 1.72
CA LEU A 214 -7.70 25.47 1.32
C LEU A 214 -9.10 25.08 1.82
N SER A 215 -9.44 25.43 3.06
CA SER A 215 -10.79 25.22 3.60
C SER A 215 -11.84 25.99 2.82
N ALA A 216 -11.55 27.25 2.45
CA ALA A 216 -12.45 28.09 1.66
C ALA A 216 -12.62 27.56 0.22
N ILE A 217 -11.57 27.07 -0.42
CA ILE A 217 -11.64 26.40 -1.73
C ILE A 217 -12.49 25.14 -1.63
N LYS A 218 -12.24 24.30 -0.63
CA LYS A 218 -12.97 23.04 -0.41
C LYS A 218 -14.47 23.26 -0.22
N ALA A 219 -14.83 24.32 0.51
CA ALA A 219 -16.23 24.70 0.73
C ALA A 219 -17.00 25.08 -0.56
N LYS A 220 -16.28 25.43 -1.65
CA LYS A 220 -16.86 25.76 -2.96
C LYS A 220 -17.02 24.55 -3.89
N LEU A 221 -16.58 23.37 -3.46
CA LEU A 221 -16.70 22.17 -4.26
C LEU A 221 -18.14 21.66 -4.29
N THR A 222 -18.53 21.06 -5.41
CA THR A 222 -19.82 20.36 -5.56
C THR A 222 -19.97 19.19 -4.59
N ASN A 223 -18.85 18.64 -4.12
CA ASN A 223 -18.78 17.70 -3.02
C ASN A 223 -17.73 18.17 -1.99
N PRO A 224 -18.10 19.02 -1.00
CA PRO A 224 -17.16 19.50 0.02
C PRO A 224 -16.63 18.40 0.95
N SER A 225 -17.26 17.24 0.97
CA SER A 225 -16.83 16.07 1.76
C SER A 225 -15.83 15.17 1.02
N ILE A 226 -15.47 15.52 -0.22
CA ILE A 226 -14.50 14.73 -1.02
C ILE A 226 -13.18 14.59 -0.25
N PHE A 227 -12.58 13.40 -0.36
CA PHE A 227 -11.31 13.10 0.30
C PHE A 227 -10.18 14.03 -0.19
N TRP A 228 -9.46 14.64 0.74
CA TRP A 228 -8.24 15.38 0.47
C TRP A 228 -7.10 14.85 1.31
N VAL A 229 -5.90 14.85 0.74
CA VAL A 229 -4.64 14.64 1.45
C VAL A 229 -3.67 15.75 1.05
N HIS A 230 -3.03 16.35 2.04
CA HIS A 230 -2.19 17.54 1.88
C HIS A 230 -0.71 17.16 1.97
N GLU A 231 0.07 17.61 1.00
CA GLU A 231 1.51 17.60 1.11
C GLU A 231 1.99 18.79 1.94
N VAL A 232 2.31 18.51 3.20
CA VAL A 232 2.89 19.51 4.11
C VAL A 232 4.19 18.95 4.65
N ILE A 233 5.29 19.20 3.94
CA ILE A 233 6.62 18.67 4.32
C ILE A 233 7.00 19.20 5.71
N TYR A 234 7.22 18.28 6.65
CA TYR A 234 7.63 18.64 8.01
C TYR A 234 9.05 19.16 8.05
N GLY A 235 9.23 20.33 8.71
CA GLY A 235 10.52 20.87 9.09
C GLY A 235 10.49 21.29 10.56
N ALA A 236 11.47 20.86 11.33
CA ALA A 236 11.56 21.19 12.75
C ALA A 236 11.81 22.69 12.95
N GLY A 237 10.93 23.35 13.72
CA GLY A 237 11.02 24.79 14.00
C GLY A 237 10.57 25.71 12.87
N GLU A 238 10.03 25.18 11.80
CA GLU A 238 9.41 25.95 10.73
C GLU A 238 8.05 26.54 11.16
N ALA A 239 7.66 27.66 10.56
CA ALA A 239 6.47 28.41 10.95
C ALA A 239 5.15 27.74 10.52
N VAL A 240 5.18 26.90 9.50
CA VAL A 240 4.01 26.19 8.96
C VAL A 240 4.18 24.70 9.26
N GLN A 241 3.20 24.12 9.96
CA GLN A 241 3.28 22.76 10.47
C GLN A 241 2.11 21.89 9.94
N PRO A 242 2.35 20.57 9.73
CA PRO A 242 1.36 19.63 9.20
C PRO A 242 0.00 19.64 9.92
N GLY A 243 0.00 19.77 11.24
CA GLY A 243 -1.22 19.75 12.05
C GLY A 243 -2.23 20.86 11.74
N GLU A 244 -1.80 21.94 11.09
CA GLU A 244 -2.67 23.06 10.73
C GLU A 244 -3.67 22.71 9.61
N TYR A 245 -3.36 21.69 8.81
CA TYR A 245 -4.12 21.30 7.61
C TYR A 245 -5.14 20.19 7.85
N THR A 246 -5.12 19.58 9.02
CA THR A 246 -6.01 18.46 9.36
C THR A 246 -7.50 18.83 9.40
N GLY A 247 -7.83 20.11 9.43
CA GLY A 247 -9.22 20.60 9.36
C GLY A 247 -9.86 20.48 7.98
N SER A 248 -9.06 20.33 6.90
CA SER A 248 -9.56 20.23 5.52
C SER A 248 -9.27 18.89 4.86
N GLY A 249 -8.41 18.05 5.41
CA GLY A 249 -8.06 16.74 4.87
C GLY A 249 -7.03 16.01 5.72
N ASP A 250 -6.66 14.82 5.30
CA ASP A 250 -5.52 14.10 5.83
C ASP A 250 -4.22 14.80 5.39
N VAL A 251 -3.10 14.41 6.00
CA VAL A 251 -1.80 15.00 5.69
C VAL A 251 -0.77 13.88 5.53
N ASP A 252 0.12 14.03 4.56
CA ASP A 252 1.29 13.16 4.40
C ASP A 252 2.23 13.31 5.61
N GLU A 253 2.37 12.23 6.39
CA GLU A 253 3.19 12.25 7.61
C GLU A 253 4.65 11.94 7.28
N PHE A 254 5.40 12.95 6.89
CA PHE A 254 6.81 12.84 6.50
C PHE A 254 7.71 12.30 7.60
N ARG A 255 7.42 12.61 8.88
CA ARG A 255 8.22 12.11 10.03
C ARG A 255 8.16 10.59 10.12
N TYR A 256 7.03 9.98 9.75
CA TYR A 256 6.89 8.53 9.67
C TYR A 256 7.94 7.93 8.73
N ALA A 257 8.08 8.48 7.52
CA ALA A 257 9.03 8.00 6.52
C ALA A 257 10.49 8.25 6.93
N TYR A 258 10.78 9.44 7.51
CA TYR A 258 12.12 9.77 8.00
C TYR A 258 12.57 8.85 9.14
N ASP A 259 11.68 8.60 10.10
CA ASP A 259 11.99 7.74 11.23
C ASP A 259 12.03 6.26 10.84
N LEU A 260 11.19 5.81 9.88
CA LEU A 260 11.35 4.47 9.30
C LEU A 260 12.75 4.28 8.72
N LYS A 261 13.25 5.24 7.92
CA LYS A 261 14.61 5.18 7.39
C LYS A 261 15.63 5.10 8.53
N ARG A 262 15.52 5.98 9.51
CA ARG A 262 16.45 6.05 10.63
C ARG A 262 16.51 4.72 11.38
N VAL A 263 15.34 4.14 11.70
CA VAL A 263 15.26 2.86 12.42
C VAL A 263 15.74 1.70 11.54
N PHE A 264 15.27 1.62 10.31
CA PHE A 264 15.63 0.51 9.41
C PHE A 264 17.07 0.54 8.90
N GLN A 265 17.80 1.65 9.02
CA GLN A 265 19.21 1.74 8.61
C GLN A 265 20.19 1.79 9.79
N ASN A 266 19.80 2.42 10.91
CA ASN A 266 20.76 2.82 11.92
C ASN A 266 20.41 2.38 13.35
N GLU A 267 19.19 1.88 13.60
CA GLU A 267 18.70 1.54 14.92
C GLU A 267 18.04 0.15 14.94
N ASN A 268 17.58 -0.28 16.11
CA ASN A 268 16.95 -1.57 16.30
C ASN A 268 15.45 -1.53 15.94
N LEU A 269 14.96 -2.50 15.17
CA LEU A 269 13.53 -2.62 14.86
C LEU A 269 12.66 -2.79 16.12
N ALA A 270 13.24 -3.29 17.22
CA ALA A 270 12.56 -3.39 18.53
C ALA A 270 11.96 -2.05 19.00
N TYR A 271 12.50 -0.89 18.57
CA TYR A 271 11.98 0.43 18.92
C TYR A 271 10.60 0.73 18.30
N LEU A 272 10.20 0.00 17.27
CA LEU A 272 8.94 0.23 16.55
C LEU A 272 7.69 -0.23 17.32
N SER A 273 7.82 -0.79 18.52
CA SER A 273 6.71 -1.35 19.30
C SER A 273 5.56 -0.38 19.61
N ASN A 274 5.81 0.92 19.54
CA ASN A 274 4.82 1.98 19.75
C ASN A 274 4.87 3.06 18.65
N PHE A 275 5.35 2.70 17.46
CA PHE A 275 5.57 3.62 16.33
C PHE A 275 4.28 4.33 15.90
N GLY A 276 4.32 5.63 15.68
CA GLY A 276 3.17 6.42 15.26
C GLY A 276 2.89 7.62 16.17
N GLN A 277 1.66 7.77 16.62
CA GLN A 277 1.21 8.95 17.37
C GLN A 277 2.01 9.22 18.66
N SER A 278 2.50 8.17 19.34
CA SER A 278 3.35 8.32 20.53
C SER A 278 4.75 8.88 20.22
N TRP A 279 5.15 8.92 18.95
CA TRP A 279 6.37 9.56 18.47
C TRP A 279 6.18 11.04 18.12
N GLY A 280 4.99 11.60 18.40
CA GLY A 280 4.64 12.99 18.12
C GLY A 280 4.07 13.23 16.73
N TYR A 281 3.69 12.17 16.01
CA TYR A 281 3.05 12.29 14.71
C TYR A 281 1.58 12.73 14.82
N LEU A 282 0.99 13.04 13.69
CA LEU A 282 -0.43 13.33 13.59
C LEU A 282 -1.29 12.17 14.12
N PRO A 283 -2.53 12.43 14.56
CA PRO A 283 -3.48 11.37 14.85
C PRO A 283 -3.62 10.41 13.68
N SER A 284 -3.65 9.11 13.94
CA SER A 284 -3.67 8.06 12.92
C SER A 284 -4.77 8.23 11.87
N GLY A 285 -5.95 8.72 12.28
CA GLY A 285 -7.08 8.98 11.37
C GLY A 285 -6.97 10.27 10.53
N GLN A 286 -5.83 10.97 10.61
CA GLN A 286 -5.57 12.22 9.88
C GLN A 286 -4.22 12.16 9.14
N ALA A 287 -3.57 10.99 9.16
CA ALA A 287 -2.25 10.79 8.60
C ALA A 287 -2.29 9.83 7.42
N ARG A 288 -1.60 10.16 6.35
CA ARG A 288 -1.21 9.20 5.32
C ARG A 288 0.23 8.80 5.54
N SER A 289 0.48 7.51 5.78
CA SER A 289 1.82 6.95 5.98
C SER A 289 2.42 6.50 4.65
N PHE A 290 3.73 6.65 4.49
CA PHE A 290 4.46 6.23 3.30
C PHE A 290 5.90 5.88 3.65
N VAL A 291 6.59 5.13 2.79
CA VAL A 291 8.02 4.85 2.91
C VAL A 291 8.84 5.85 2.10
N ASP A 292 8.40 6.15 0.89
CA ASP A 292 9.00 7.11 -0.03
C ASP A 292 7.95 7.80 -0.91
N ASN A 293 8.36 8.87 -1.55
CA ASN A 293 7.69 9.52 -2.67
C ASN A 293 8.74 10.01 -3.69
N TRP A 294 8.32 10.65 -4.77
CA TRP A 294 9.23 11.08 -5.83
C TRP A 294 10.24 12.15 -5.40
N ASP A 295 9.93 13.00 -4.41
CA ASP A 295 10.87 14.01 -3.90
C ASP A 295 11.86 13.37 -2.93
N THR A 296 11.38 12.59 -1.97
CA THR A 296 12.22 11.96 -0.95
C THR A 296 13.13 10.89 -1.53
N GLU A 297 12.69 10.18 -2.58
CA GLU A 297 13.51 9.26 -3.35
C GLU A 297 14.70 9.96 -4.02
N ARG A 298 14.49 11.21 -4.49
CA ARG A 298 15.50 12.00 -5.20
C ARG A 298 16.43 12.74 -4.27
N ASN A 299 15.94 13.24 -3.14
CA ASN A 299 16.78 13.95 -2.16
C ASN A 299 17.43 13.03 -1.12
N GLY A 300 17.07 11.74 -1.11
CA GLY A 300 17.65 10.73 -0.24
C GLY A 300 17.22 10.84 1.23
N SER A 301 16.14 11.56 1.55
CA SER A 301 15.68 11.73 2.93
C SER A 301 14.94 10.50 3.48
N THR A 302 14.47 9.59 2.62
CA THR A 302 13.79 8.35 3.00
C THR A 302 14.49 7.11 2.45
N LEU A 303 14.00 5.91 2.84
CA LEU A 303 14.33 4.67 2.14
C LEU A 303 13.78 4.71 0.71
N THR A 304 14.43 4.00 -0.19
CA THR A 304 14.04 3.91 -1.60
C THR A 304 14.24 2.49 -2.12
N TYR A 305 13.78 2.21 -3.33
CA TYR A 305 14.03 0.92 -3.98
C TYR A 305 15.52 0.53 -4.05
N LYS A 306 16.43 1.52 -3.94
CA LYS A 306 17.90 1.31 -3.96
C LYS A 306 18.41 0.64 -2.67
N ASP A 307 17.62 0.68 -1.58
CA ASP A 307 17.94 0.05 -0.30
C ASP A 307 17.56 -1.45 -0.24
N GLY A 308 17.11 -2.03 -1.36
CA GLY A 308 16.89 -3.47 -1.51
C GLY A 308 15.87 -4.06 -0.51
N SER A 309 16.29 -5.10 0.22
CA SER A 309 15.41 -5.77 1.19
C SER A 309 14.98 -4.86 2.34
N THR A 310 15.81 -3.91 2.77
CA THR A 310 15.47 -2.94 3.82
C THR A 310 14.25 -2.11 3.42
N TYR A 311 14.20 -1.61 2.18
CA TYR A 311 13.04 -0.93 1.63
C TYR A 311 11.79 -1.81 1.59
N THR A 312 11.96 -3.06 1.13
CA THR A 312 10.86 -4.02 1.06
C THR A 312 10.29 -4.29 2.46
N LEU A 313 11.14 -4.54 3.46
CA LEU A 313 10.73 -4.79 4.84
C LEU A 313 10.05 -3.58 5.48
N ALA A 314 10.49 -2.36 5.17
CA ALA A 314 9.82 -1.14 5.63
C ALA A 314 8.39 -1.01 5.08
N ASN A 315 8.18 -1.36 3.80
CA ASN A 315 6.84 -1.44 3.21
C ASN A 315 5.98 -2.55 3.85
N VAL A 316 6.55 -3.71 4.14
CA VAL A 316 5.86 -4.80 4.86
C VAL A 316 5.42 -4.31 6.24
N PHE A 317 6.31 -3.64 6.98
CA PHE A 317 5.98 -3.08 8.29
C PHE A 317 4.87 -2.02 8.18
N MET A 318 4.99 -1.05 7.29
CA MET A 318 4.00 0.00 7.07
C MET A 318 2.59 -0.58 6.79
N LEU A 319 2.50 -1.56 5.91
CA LEU A 319 1.24 -2.21 5.54
C LEU A 319 0.67 -3.09 6.66
N ALA A 320 1.52 -3.63 7.55
CA ALA A 320 1.09 -4.40 8.70
C ALA A 320 0.70 -3.52 9.90
N TRP A 321 1.32 -2.35 10.07
CA TRP A 321 1.20 -1.51 11.25
C TRP A 321 -0.08 -0.67 11.22
N PRO A 322 -0.81 -0.50 12.37
CA PRO A 322 -2.11 0.20 12.39
C PRO A 322 -1.97 1.71 12.55
N TYR A 323 -1.11 2.36 11.77
CA TYR A 323 -0.96 3.81 11.79
C TYR A 323 -1.18 4.38 10.39
N GLY A 324 -2.03 5.40 10.30
CA GLY A 324 -2.32 6.11 9.06
C GLY A 324 -2.97 5.25 7.98
N ALA A 325 -3.28 5.88 6.85
CA ALA A 325 -3.63 5.21 5.61
C ALA A 325 -2.36 5.00 4.76
N PRO A 326 -1.97 3.75 4.44
CA PRO A 326 -0.72 3.52 3.73
C PRO A 326 -0.76 3.96 2.27
N ASN A 327 0.31 4.63 1.81
CA ASN A 327 0.56 4.93 0.41
C ASN A 327 1.78 4.16 -0.08
N VAL A 328 1.60 3.35 -1.11
CA VAL A 328 2.67 2.61 -1.79
C VAL A 328 3.08 3.41 -3.02
N TYR A 329 4.29 3.92 -3.00
CA TYR A 329 4.88 4.62 -4.14
C TYR A 329 5.36 3.64 -5.21
N SER A 330 5.16 4.00 -6.47
CA SER A 330 5.60 3.23 -7.62
C SER A 330 6.16 4.17 -8.69
N GLY A 331 7.48 4.22 -8.75
CA GLY A 331 8.26 5.09 -9.62
C GLY A 331 9.04 4.34 -10.70
N TYR A 332 10.16 4.90 -11.09
CA TYR A 332 11.05 4.38 -12.13
C TYR A 332 12.53 4.57 -11.78
N GLU A 333 13.39 3.87 -12.50
CA GLU A 333 14.84 4.00 -12.33
C GLU A 333 15.34 5.33 -12.91
N PHE A 334 16.21 5.99 -12.17
CA PHE A 334 16.87 7.22 -12.62
C PHE A 334 18.28 7.31 -12.07
N THR A 335 19.14 7.99 -12.82
CA THR A 335 20.50 8.39 -12.42
C THR A 335 20.65 9.90 -12.38
N ASP A 336 19.85 10.60 -13.19
CA ASP A 336 19.71 12.06 -13.18
C ASP A 336 18.50 12.43 -12.34
N HIS A 337 18.68 13.35 -11.38
CA HIS A 337 17.61 13.87 -10.50
C HIS A 337 16.38 14.35 -11.28
N ASP A 338 16.59 14.97 -12.42
CA ASP A 338 15.54 15.59 -13.24
C ASP A 338 14.93 14.64 -14.27
N ALA A 339 15.46 13.42 -14.41
CA ALA A 339 15.00 12.46 -15.40
C ALA A 339 13.48 12.27 -15.34
N GLY A 340 12.82 12.46 -16.47
CA GLY A 340 11.40 12.11 -16.64
C GLY A 340 11.18 10.60 -16.76
N PRO A 341 9.90 10.20 -16.92
CA PRO A 341 9.56 8.79 -16.99
C PRO A 341 10.22 8.11 -18.19
N PRO A 342 10.60 6.82 -18.05
CA PRO A 342 11.15 6.06 -19.16
C PRO A 342 10.12 5.87 -20.26
N GLY A 343 10.60 5.78 -21.50
CA GLY A 343 9.77 5.36 -22.63
C GLY A 343 9.28 3.91 -22.44
N GLY A 344 8.19 3.56 -23.13
CA GLY A 344 7.62 2.23 -23.03
C GLY A 344 6.77 2.00 -21.78
N SER A 345 6.29 0.78 -21.62
CA SER A 345 5.24 0.47 -20.63
C SER A 345 5.52 -0.77 -19.75
N ALA A 346 6.64 -1.44 -19.94
CA ALA A 346 6.92 -2.69 -19.25
C ALA A 346 7.43 -2.45 -17.82
N CYS A 347 6.76 -3.04 -16.84
CA CYS A 347 7.29 -3.14 -15.49
C CYS A 347 8.64 -3.87 -15.51
N TYR A 348 9.54 -3.46 -14.62
CA TYR A 348 10.91 -4.00 -14.51
C TYR A 348 11.83 -3.67 -15.70
N VAL A 349 11.38 -2.81 -16.62
CA VAL A 349 12.18 -2.24 -17.71
C VAL A 349 12.13 -0.72 -17.59
N GLY A 350 12.98 -0.16 -16.73
CA GLY A 350 12.93 1.26 -16.33
C GLY A 350 11.89 1.57 -15.25
N TRP A 351 10.67 1.07 -15.36
CA TRP A 351 9.64 1.19 -14.33
C TRP A 351 9.85 0.17 -13.22
N LYS A 352 9.84 0.60 -11.95
CA LYS A 352 10.05 -0.28 -10.78
C LYS A 352 8.84 -1.11 -10.43
N CYS A 353 7.64 -0.55 -10.55
CA CYS A 353 6.37 -1.21 -10.26
C CYS A 353 6.32 -1.84 -8.85
N GLN A 354 6.72 -1.09 -7.84
CA GLN A 354 6.81 -1.56 -6.45
C GLN A 354 5.48 -2.12 -5.94
N HIS A 355 4.34 -1.54 -6.38
CA HIS A 355 2.99 -2.01 -6.07
C HIS A 355 2.70 -3.44 -6.53
N ARG A 356 3.50 -4.00 -7.46
CA ARG A 356 3.41 -5.39 -7.96
C ARG A 356 4.35 -6.35 -7.24
N TRP A 357 5.31 -5.86 -6.45
CA TRP A 357 6.24 -6.76 -5.78
C TRP A 357 5.46 -7.70 -4.86
N THR A 358 5.77 -9.00 -4.93
CA THR A 358 5.03 -10.05 -4.19
C THR A 358 4.86 -9.68 -2.72
N GLN A 359 5.92 -9.19 -2.10
CA GLN A 359 5.94 -8.83 -0.68
C GLN A 359 4.99 -7.65 -0.40
N ILE A 360 4.92 -6.66 -1.27
CA ILE A 360 4.07 -5.47 -1.11
C ILE A 360 2.61 -5.82 -1.45
N ALA A 361 2.37 -6.42 -2.62
CA ALA A 361 1.02 -6.80 -3.06
C ALA A 361 0.35 -7.79 -2.09
N GLY A 362 1.11 -8.75 -1.53
CA GLY A 362 0.62 -9.67 -0.51
C GLY A 362 0.16 -8.95 0.76
N MET A 363 0.91 -7.89 1.16
CA MET A 363 0.57 -7.12 2.35
C MET A 363 -0.64 -6.18 2.16
N VAL A 364 -1.02 -5.84 0.94
CA VAL A 364 -2.27 -5.09 0.69
C VAL A 364 -3.49 -5.94 1.11
N LYS A 365 -3.52 -7.22 0.75
CA LYS A 365 -4.57 -8.15 1.21
C LYS A 365 -4.51 -8.38 2.72
N PHE A 366 -3.30 -8.48 3.28
CA PHE A 366 -3.10 -8.54 4.72
C PHE A 366 -3.75 -7.32 5.39
N ARG A 367 -3.38 -6.09 4.98
CA ARG A 367 -3.92 -4.82 5.51
C ARG A 367 -5.44 -4.79 5.51
N ASN A 368 -6.07 -5.12 4.39
CA ASN A 368 -7.52 -5.16 4.26
C ASN A 368 -8.15 -6.19 5.22
N THR A 369 -7.51 -7.34 5.37
CA THR A 369 -8.01 -8.42 6.25
C THR A 369 -7.95 -8.04 7.72
N VAL A 370 -6.90 -7.34 8.14
CA VAL A 370 -6.68 -6.98 9.56
C VAL A 370 -7.23 -5.61 9.93
N ALA A 371 -7.95 -4.93 9.02
CA ALA A 371 -8.50 -3.60 9.26
C ALA A 371 -9.27 -3.54 10.59
N GLY A 372 -9.06 -2.45 11.35
CA GLY A 372 -9.70 -2.20 12.65
C GLY A 372 -9.19 -3.05 13.81
N THR A 373 -8.17 -3.91 13.63
CA THR A 373 -7.62 -4.72 14.72
C THR A 373 -6.41 -4.06 15.39
N SER A 374 -6.23 -4.32 16.69
CA SER A 374 -5.07 -3.84 17.45
C SER A 374 -3.85 -4.74 17.26
N VAL A 375 -2.67 -4.19 17.58
CA VAL A 375 -1.44 -4.97 17.73
C VAL A 375 -1.54 -5.85 18.97
N VAL A 376 -1.19 -7.13 18.82
CA VAL A 376 -1.16 -8.13 19.89
C VAL A 376 0.07 -9.02 19.73
N ASN A 377 0.45 -9.77 20.75
CA ASN A 377 1.56 -10.73 20.68
C ASN A 377 2.87 -10.13 20.15
N TRP A 378 3.17 -8.88 20.52
CA TRP A 378 4.46 -8.28 20.17
C TRP A 378 5.61 -9.12 20.72
N TRP A 379 6.59 -9.35 19.86
CA TRP A 379 7.85 -9.97 20.20
C TRP A 379 8.98 -9.27 19.44
N ASP A 380 10.12 -9.12 20.07
CA ASP A 380 11.37 -8.72 19.47
C ASP A 380 12.54 -9.48 20.10
N ASN A 381 13.70 -9.43 19.45
CA ASN A 381 14.94 -9.99 20.00
C ASN A 381 15.83 -8.92 20.67
N GLY A 382 15.30 -7.73 20.89
CA GLY A 382 16.05 -6.54 21.33
C GLY A 382 16.88 -5.88 20.23
N GLY A 383 16.85 -6.41 19.02
CA GLY A 383 17.60 -5.97 17.84
C GLY A 383 16.71 -5.78 16.63
N ASP A 384 17.05 -6.45 15.54
CA ASP A 384 16.50 -6.25 14.20
C ASP A 384 15.50 -7.33 13.76
N ALA A 385 15.00 -8.11 14.68
CA ALA A 385 13.92 -9.06 14.42
C ALA A 385 12.72 -8.76 15.30
N ILE A 386 11.56 -8.57 14.68
CA ILE A 386 10.29 -8.29 15.34
C ILE A 386 9.18 -9.19 14.80
N ALA A 387 8.17 -9.45 15.63
CA ALA A 387 6.94 -10.10 15.21
C ALA A 387 5.74 -9.54 15.99
N PHE A 388 4.58 -9.49 15.34
CA PHE A 388 3.36 -9.06 16.01
C PHE A 388 2.11 -9.58 15.30
N GLY A 389 1.05 -9.74 16.06
CA GLY A 389 -0.27 -10.05 15.56
C GLY A 389 -1.11 -8.79 15.35
N ARG A 390 -2.14 -8.94 14.53
CA ARG A 390 -3.21 -7.96 14.33
C ARG A 390 -4.54 -8.60 14.74
N GLY A 391 -4.88 -8.46 16.05
CA GLY A 391 -5.96 -9.21 16.65
C GLY A 391 -5.82 -10.71 16.40
N SER A 392 -6.94 -11.38 16.12
CA SER A 392 -6.96 -12.79 15.70
C SER A 392 -6.97 -12.97 14.17
N ARG A 393 -6.64 -11.91 13.39
CA ARG A 393 -6.83 -11.92 11.93
C ARG A 393 -5.54 -11.96 11.12
N GLY A 394 -4.41 -11.59 11.70
CA GLY A 394 -3.12 -11.59 11.01
C GLY A 394 -1.95 -11.70 11.98
N PHE A 395 -0.80 -12.12 11.44
CA PHE A 395 0.48 -12.17 12.14
C PHE A 395 1.62 -11.91 11.15
N VAL A 396 2.61 -11.12 11.55
CA VAL A 396 3.77 -10.79 10.72
C VAL A 396 5.06 -10.98 11.49
N VAL A 397 6.09 -11.44 10.81
CA VAL A 397 7.49 -11.49 11.29
C VAL A 397 8.33 -10.69 10.31
N VAL A 398 9.18 -9.81 10.82
CA VAL A 398 10.16 -9.04 10.04
C VAL A 398 11.54 -9.37 10.59
N ASN A 399 12.42 -9.90 9.75
CA ASN A 399 13.79 -10.24 10.12
C ASN A 399 14.77 -9.41 9.28
N ARG A 400 15.32 -8.35 9.86
CA ARG A 400 16.38 -7.53 9.24
C ARG A 400 17.78 -7.96 9.71
N GLU A 401 17.88 -9.00 10.52
CA GLU A 401 19.18 -9.56 10.91
C GLU A 401 19.95 -10.09 9.71
N THR A 402 21.26 -10.24 9.87
CA THR A 402 22.16 -10.81 8.83
C THR A 402 22.11 -12.33 8.76
N SER A 403 21.34 -12.97 9.63
CA SER A 403 21.15 -14.42 9.70
C SER A 403 19.67 -14.80 9.72
N ALA A 404 19.37 -16.03 9.36
CA ALA A 404 18.04 -16.58 9.44
C ALA A 404 17.59 -16.73 10.89
N LEU A 405 16.34 -16.40 11.16
CA LEU A 405 15.65 -16.54 12.46
C LEU A 405 14.77 -17.79 12.43
N THR A 406 15.09 -18.80 13.22
CA THR A 406 14.21 -19.96 13.47
C THR A 406 13.61 -19.85 14.86
N ARG A 407 12.27 -19.79 14.93
CA ARG A 407 11.58 -19.62 16.22
C ARG A 407 10.15 -20.16 16.19
N THR A 408 9.66 -20.57 17.38
CA THR A 408 8.24 -20.78 17.63
C THR A 408 7.61 -19.48 18.10
N PHE A 409 6.63 -18.99 17.33
CA PHE A 409 5.89 -17.77 17.61
C PHE A 409 4.53 -18.08 18.26
N GLN A 410 4.15 -17.27 19.26
CA GLN A 410 2.80 -17.25 19.80
C GLN A 410 1.96 -16.27 18.98
N THR A 411 0.81 -16.69 18.52
CA THR A 411 -0.15 -15.86 17.77
C THR A 411 -1.56 -15.99 18.35
N SER A 412 -2.44 -15.06 17.98
CA SER A 412 -3.88 -15.12 18.24
C SER A 412 -4.67 -15.64 17.03
N LEU A 413 -4.00 -16.06 15.96
CA LEU A 413 -4.66 -16.70 14.81
C LEU A 413 -5.33 -18.00 15.26
N PRO A 414 -6.51 -18.34 14.73
CA PRO A 414 -7.11 -19.67 14.88
C PRO A 414 -6.17 -20.78 14.43
N ALA A 415 -6.31 -21.97 15.01
CA ALA A 415 -5.62 -23.16 14.51
C ALA A 415 -5.99 -23.43 13.05
N GLY A 416 -5.00 -23.70 12.20
CA GLY A 416 -5.21 -23.90 10.78
C GLY A 416 -3.93 -23.76 9.98
N THR A 417 -4.01 -23.99 8.69
CA THR A 417 -2.89 -23.82 7.76
C THR A 417 -3.10 -22.58 6.90
N TYR A 418 -2.15 -21.67 6.94
CA TYR A 418 -2.16 -20.38 6.26
C TYR A 418 -1.09 -20.35 5.16
N CYS A 419 -1.32 -19.58 4.11
CA CYS A 419 -0.30 -19.29 3.11
C CYS A 419 0.50 -18.07 3.54
N ASP A 420 1.83 -18.17 3.53
CA ASP A 420 2.71 -17.02 3.69
C ASP A 420 2.58 -16.08 2.47
N VAL A 421 1.99 -14.90 2.67
CA VAL A 421 1.76 -13.93 1.59
C VAL A 421 3.00 -13.15 1.18
N GLN A 422 4.14 -13.40 1.81
CA GLN A 422 5.45 -12.89 1.40
C GLN A 422 6.07 -13.72 0.26
N ARG A 423 5.48 -14.85 -0.08
CA ARG A 423 5.95 -15.76 -1.12
C ARG A 423 4.97 -15.81 -2.29
N SER A 424 5.49 -16.11 -3.48
CA SER A 424 4.65 -16.44 -4.63
C SER A 424 4.00 -17.82 -4.41
N GLY A 425 2.72 -17.93 -4.70
CA GLY A 425 1.97 -19.16 -4.43
C GLY A 425 1.63 -19.31 -2.94
N CYS A 426 1.36 -20.55 -2.52
CA CYS A 426 1.06 -20.86 -1.13
C CYS A 426 2.22 -21.65 -0.49
N THR A 427 3.04 -20.96 0.31
CA THR A 427 3.97 -21.64 1.24
C THR A 427 3.19 -21.83 2.56
N PRO A 428 2.82 -23.07 2.91
CA PRO A 428 1.94 -23.33 4.02
C PRO A 428 2.67 -23.20 5.37
N VAL A 429 2.01 -22.54 6.32
CA VAL A 429 2.42 -22.47 7.73
C VAL A 429 1.27 -22.90 8.60
N THR A 430 1.49 -23.91 9.46
CA THR A 430 0.43 -24.45 10.33
C THR A 430 0.52 -23.86 11.73
N VAL A 431 -0.56 -23.22 12.14
CA VAL A 431 -0.80 -22.77 13.51
C VAL A 431 -1.50 -23.88 14.27
N ASP A 432 -0.93 -24.32 15.38
CA ASP A 432 -1.47 -25.40 16.22
C ASP A 432 -2.68 -24.96 17.07
N SER A 433 -3.27 -25.90 17.79
CA SER A 433 -4.43 -25.64 18.66
C SER A 433 -4.13 -24.72 19.85
N SER A 434 -2.86 -24.49 20.17
CA SER A 434 -2.42 -23.53 21.20
C SER A 434 -2.07 -22.16 20.61
N GLY A 435 -2.33 -21.94 19.32
CA GLY A 435 -2.06 -20.69 18.62
C GLY A 435 -0.58 -20.47 18.33
N ARG A 436 0.22 -21.54 18.17
CA ARG A 436 1.67 -21.45 17.92
C ARG A 436 2.04 -22.03 16.56
N PHE A 437 3.10 -21.48 15.97
CA PHE A 437 3.75 -22.06 14.81
C PHE A 437 5.26 -21.87 14.90
N THR A 438 6.02 -22.78 14.29
CA THR A 438 7.47 -22.65 14.14
C THR A 438 7.79 -22.33 12.70
N ALA A 439 8.62 -21.30 12.48
CA ALA A 439 9.06 -20.91 11.14
C ALA A 439 10.52 -20.47 11.15
N THR A 440 11.16 -20.63 9.98
CA THR A 440 12.46 -20.01 9.68
C THR A 440 12.23 -18.86 8.69
N VAL A 441 12.60 -17.63 9.10
CA VAL A 441 12.55 -16.42 8.28
C VAL A 441 13.99 -16.04 7.92
N GLY A 442 14.30 -15.98 6.64
CA GLY A 442 15.66 -15.68 6.15
C GLY A 442 16.13 -14.29 6.54
N ALA A 443 17.44 -14.06 6.42
CA ALA A 443 18.05 -12.74 6.58
C ALA A 443 17.46 -11.73 5.58
N GLY A 444 17.01 -10.58 6.05
CA GLY A 444 16.39 -9.56 5.19
C GLY A 444 15.03 -9.97 4.62
N GLU A 445 14.32 -10.91 5.24
CA GLU A 445 13.02 -11.42 4.80
C GLU A 445 11.91 -11.19 5.84
N ALA A 446 10.69 -11.38 5.40
CA ALA A 446 9.51 -11.37 6.26
C ALA A 446 8.64 -12.62 6.03
N LEU A 447 7.74 -12.88 6.97
CA LEU A 447 6.67 -13.86 6.88
C LEU A 447 5.37 -13.18 7.30
N ALA A 448 4.28 -13.39 6.56
CA ALA A 448 2.99 -12.79 6.92
C ALA A 448 1.83 -13.75 6.66
N LEU A 449 1.01 -13.96 7.69
CA LEU A 449 -0.14 -14.86 7.70
C LEU A 449 -1.40 -14.07 7.99
N HIS A 450 -2.51 -14.37 7.33
CA HIS A 450 -3.82 -13.81 7.67
C HIS A 450 -4.97 -14.76 7.34
N VAL A 451 -6.11 -14.58 8.01
CA VAL A 451 -7.27 -15.47 7.89
C VAL A 451 -7.92 -15.49 6.50
N GLY A 452 -7.60 -14.52 5.63
CA GLY A 452 -8.04 -14.48 4.23
C GLY A 452 -7.11 -15.25 3.26
N ALA A 453 -5.99 -15.81 3.74
CA ALA A 453 -5.03 -16.58 2.96
C ALA A 453 -4.79 -17.95 3.59
N THR A 454 -5.84 -18.75 3.67
CA THR A 454 -5.76 -20.12 4.19
C THR A 454 -5.40 -21.09 3.09
N SER A 455 -4.54 -22.06 3.44
CA SER A 455 -4.33 -23.23 2.60
C SER A 455 -5.49 -24.20 2.80
N SER A 456 -6.34 -24.34 1.81
CA SER A 456 -7.25 -25.48 1.77
C SER A 456 -6.44 -26.72 1.41
N VAL A 457 -6.17 -27.58 2.40
CA VAL A 457 -5.57 -28.89 2.13
C VAL A 457 -6.64 -29.75 1.46
N SER A 458 -6.33 -30.28 0.31
CA SER A 458 -7.19 -31.19 -0.42
C SER A 458 -6.54 -32.56 -0.53
N SER A 459 -7.34 -33.61 -0.42
CA SER A 459 -6.85 -34.98 -0.54
C SER A 459 -6.55 -35.30 -2.01
N THR A 460 -5.29 -35.63 -2.32
CA THR A 460 -4.89 -36.24 -3.59
C THR A 460 -4.80 -37.74 -3.39
N THR A 461 -5.52 -38.50 -4.20
CA THR A 461 -5.53 -39.96 -4.15
C THR A 461 -4.64 -40.54 -5.23
N PHE A 462 -3.85 -41.53 -4.83
CA PHE A 462 -2.98 -42.28 -5.71
C PHE A 462 -3.51 -43.72 -5.83
N ALA A 463 -3.62 -44.21 -7.05
CA ALA A 463 -3.90 -45.60 -7.33
C ALA A 463 -2.90 -46.06 -8.41
N VAL A 464 -2.11 -47.07 -8.15
CA VAL A 464 -1.17 -47.62 -9.12
C VAL A 464 -1.32 -49.12 -9.27
N ASN A 465 -1.54 -49.57 -10.50
CA ASN A 465 -1.50 -50.99 -10.81
C ASN A 465 -0.07 -51.46 -10.91
N ALA A 466 0.34 -52.31 -9.95
CA ALA A 466 1.73 -52.80 -9.85
C ALA A 466 1.74 -54.21 -9.29
N THR A 467 2.29 -55.17 -10.06
CA THR A 467 2.55 -56.51 -9.57
C THR A 467 3.85 -56.52 -8.77
N THR A 468 3.84 -57.15 -7.61
CA THR A 468 4.96 -57.24 -6.68
C THR A 468 5.22 -58.69 -6.27
N SER A 469 6.45 -59.01 -5.86
CA SER A 469 6.78 -60.25 -5.19
C SER A 469 6.49 -60.18 -3.68
N LEU A 470 6.43 -61.33 -3.04
CA LEU A 470 6.23 -61.40 -1.56
C LEU A 470 7.31 -60.59 -0.83
N GLY A 471 6.87 -59.72 0.10
CA GLY A 471 7.76 -58.81 0.82
C GLY A 471 8.05 -57.46 0.18
N GLN A 472 7.52 -57.20 -1.02
CA GLN A 472 7.62 -55.91 -1.69
C GLN A 472 6.36 -55.07 -1.48
N ASN A 473 6.54 -53.77 -1.24
CA ASN A 473 5.47 -52.79 -1.08
C ASN A 473 5.69 -51.59 -2.01
N ILE A 474 4.62 -50.95 -2.42
CA ILE A 474 4.64 -49.75 -3.27
C ILE A 474 4.47 -48.49 -2.41
N PHE A 475 5.24 -47.46 -2.75
CA PHE A 475 5.24 -46.15 -2.14
C PHE A 475 5.15 -45.08 -3.22
N VAL A 476 4.63 -43.92 -2.91
CA VAL A 476 4.72 -42.72 -3.74
C VAL A 476 5.70 -41.75 -3.10
N VAL A 477 6.55 -41.12 -3.91
CA VAL A 477 7.55 -40.12 -3.50
C VAL A 477 7.55 -38.98 -4.53
N GLY A 478 7.79 -37.75 -4.11
CA GLY A 478 7.76 -36.58 -4.99
C GLY A 478 8.53 -35.38 -4.44
N ASP A 479 8.49 -34.30 -5.18
CA ASP A 479 9.20 -33.05 -4.87
C ASP A 479 8.62 -32.31 -3.64
N HIS A 480 7.33 -32.50 -3.36
CA HIS A 480 6.67 -31.88 -2.21
C HIS A 480 7.03 -32.59 -0.89
N ALA A 481 7.16 -31.81 0.20
CA ALA A 481 7.51 -32.37 1.54
C ALA A 481 6.54 -33.47 1.98
N ALA A 482 5.23 -33.33 1.74
CA ALA A 482 4.23 -34.36 2.05
C ALA A 482 4.38 -35.65 1.21
N LEU A 483 5.18 -35.63 0.16
CA LEU A 483 5.57 -36.75 -0.69
C LEU A 483 7.03 -37.19 -0.44
N GLY A 484 7.64 -36.72 0.66
CA GLY A 484 8.97 -37.11 1.09
C GLY A 484 10.12 -36.36 0.43
N ALA A 485 9.89 -35.30 -0.35
CA ALA A 485 10.92 -34.46 -0.97
C ALA A 485 12.01 -35.29 -1.70
N TRP A 486 11.60 -36.23 -2.53
CA TRP A 486 12.43 -37.21 -3.26
C TRP A 486 13.29 -38.13 -2.37
N ASN A 487 13.08 -38.12 -1.04
CA ASN A 487 13.76 -39.03 -0.14
C ASN A 487 12.95 -40.34 0.02
N PRO A 488 13.46 -41.50 -0.45
CA PRO A 488 12.76 -42.78 -0.31
C PRO A 488 12.41 -43.14 1.14
N ALA A 489 13.21 -42.70 2.11
CA ALA A 489 12.95 -43.00 3.51
C ALA A 489 11.61 -42.38 3.99
N ASN A 490 11.22 -41.22 3.41
CA ASN A 490 10.03 -40.46 3.72
C ASN A 490 8.88 -40.72 2.73
N ALA A 491 9.02 -41.66 1.80
CA ALA A 491 8.00 -41.98 0.79
C ALA A 491 6.71 -42.49 1.46
N VAL A 492 5.57 -42.12 0.91
CA VAL A 492 4.25 -42.48 1.45
C VAL A 492 3.87 -43.90 1.02
N ALA A 493 3.62 -44.76 1.99
CA ALA A 493 3.22 -46.15 1.73
C ALA A 493 1.81 -46.23 1.13
N LEU A 494 1.64 -47.07 0.12
CA LEU A 494 0.33 -47.40 -0.46
C LEU A 494 -0.17 -48.74 0.07
N SER A 495 -1.48 -48.86 0.23
CA SER A 495 -2.15 -50.06 0.69
C SER A 495 -2.35 -51.07 -0.44
N SER A 496 -2.03 -52.34 -0.18
CA SER A 496 -2.27 -53.46 -1.07
C SER A 496 -3.68 -54.09 -0.98
N ALA A 497 -4.59 -53.50 -0.20
CA ALA A 497 -5.92 -54.05 0.05
C ALA A 497 -6.73 -54.33 -1.22
N THR A 498 -6.41 -53.68 -2.33
CA THR A 498 -7.01 -53.86 -3.65
C THR A 498 -6.01 -54.38 -4.69
N TYR A 499 -5.05 -55.21 -4.25
CA TYR A 499 -4.04 -55.80 -5.14
C TYR A 499 -4.63 -56.36 -6.43
N PRO A 500 -4.04 -56.12 -7.59
CA PRO A 500 -2.73 -55.49 -7.85
C PRO A 500 -2.74 -53.95 -7.87
N VAL A 501 -3.85 -53.31 -7.53
CA VAL A 501 -3.95 -51.85 -7.43
C VAL A 501 -3.63 -51.41 -6.01
N TRP A 502 -2.52 -50.68 -5.86
CA TRP A 502 -2.06 -50.07 -4.60
C TRP A 502 -2.65 -48.68 -4.44
N ARG A 503 -3.23 -48.36 -3.28
CA ARG A 503 -3.94 -47.10 -3.06
C ARG A 503 -3.47 -46.37 -1.83
N GLY A 504 -3.45 -45.04 -1.92
CA GLY A 504 -3.19 -44.15 -0.78
C GLY A 504 -3.67 -42.74 -1.06
N SER A 505 -3.60 -41.88 -0.04
CA SER A 505 -3.94 -40.47 -0.19
C SER A 505 -2.94 -39.61 0.55
N VAL A 506 -2.71 -38.41 0.01
CA VAL A 506 -1.84 -37.40 0.60
C VAL A 506 -2.60 -36.07 0.61
N SER A 507 -2.57 -35.37 1.74
CA SER A 507 -3.10 -34.03 1.83
C SER A 507 -2.09 -33.03 1.28
N LEU A 508 -2.49 -32.31 0.23
CA LEU A 508 -1.68 -31.28 -0.43
C LEU A 508 -2.47 -29.96 -0.49
N PRO A 509 -1.80 -28.81 -0.43
CA PRO A 509 -2.49 -27.54 -0.65
C PRO A 509 -3.18 -27.51 -2.02
N ALA A 510 -4.44 -27.09 -2.06
CA ALA A 510 -5.18 -27.00 -3.31
C ALA A 510 -4.48 -26.07 -4.30
N GLY A 511 -4.41 -26.48 -5.58
CA GLY A 511 -3.69 -25.75 -6.61
C GLY A 511 -2.17 -26.05 -6.66
N THR A 512 -1.63 -26.85 -5.75
CA THR A 512 -0.22 -27.24 -5.79
C THR A 512 0.06 -28.16 -6.96
N THR A 513 0.92 -27.76 -7.88
CA THR A 513 1.49 -28.64 -8.91
C THR A 513 2.73 -29.30 -8.33
N PHE A 514 2.81 -30.61 -8.46
CA PHE A 514 3.88 -31.42 -7.90
C PHE A 514 4.34 -32.51 -8.89
N GLN A 515 5.59 -32.91 -8.77
CA GLN A 515 6.16 -34.06 -9.47
C GLN A 515 6.24 -35.26 -8.54
N TYR A 516 6.00 -36.45 -9.07
CA TYR A 516 6.04 -37.67 -8.30
C TYR A 516 6.50 -38.89 -9.13
N LYS A 517 6.89 -39.94 -8.41
CA LYS A 517 7.16 -41.29 -8.92
C LYS A 517 6.67 -42.31 -7.92
N TYR A 518 6.48 -43.55 -8.42
CA TYR A 518 6.32 -44.70 -7.56
C TYR A 518 7.66 -45.39 -7.33
N ILE A 519 7.84 -45.93 -6.14
CA ILE A 519 8.98 -46.75 -5.77
C ILE A 519 8.51 -48.05 -5.14
N ARG A 520 9.27 -49.13 -5.35
CA ARG A 520 9.09 -50.42 -4.73
C ARG A 520 10.15 -50.59 -3.66
N LYS A 521 9.76 -50.98 -2.44
CA LYS A 521 10.70 -51.34 -1.38
C LYS A 521 10.47 -52.78 -0.98
N ASP A 522 11.54 -53.56 -0.84
CA ASP A 522 11.48 -54.91 -0.32
C ASP A 522 11.69 -54.98 1.20
N SER A 523 11.70 -56.22 1.74
CA SER A 523 11.86 -56.46 3.19
C SER A 523 13.27 -56.11 3.72
N SER A 524 14.27 -55.94 2.84
CA SER A 524 15.60 -55.46 3.22
C SER A 524 15.73 -53.94 3.20
N GLY A 525 14.68 -53.23 2.70
CA GLY A 525 14.69 -51.80 2.49
C GLY A 525 15.27 -51.35 1.15
N ALA A 526 15.67 -52.29 0.26
CA ALA A 526 16.16 -51.96 -1.07
C ALA A 526 15.05 -51.28 -1.90
N VAL A 527 15.45 -50.20 -2.62
CA VAL A 527 14.55 -49.33 -3.35
C VAL A 527 14.70 -49.54 -4.85
N THR A 528 13.58 -49.77 -5.53
CA THR A 528 13.51 -49.78 -7.00
C THR A 528 12.58 -48.65 -7.44
N TRP A 529 13.08 -47.77 -8.29
CA TRP A 529 12.30 -46.67 -8.87
C TRP A 529 11.58 -47.13 -10.14
N GLU A 530 10.36 -46.65 -10.37
CA GLU A 530 9.76 -46.80 -11.69
C GLU A 530 10.58 -46.07 -12.75
N SER A 531 10.56 -46.56 -13.99
CA SER A 531 11.30 -45.98 -15.12
C SER A 531 10.65 -44.70 -15.68
N GLY A 532 11.31 -44.06 -16.66
CA GLY A 532 10.80 -42.92 -17.39
C GLY A 532 10.88 -41.59 -16.62
N ALA A 533 10.26 -40.55 -17.18
CA ALA A 533 10.21 -39.21 -16.60
C ALA A 533 9.31 -39.13 -15.33
N ASN A 534 9.56 -38.13 -14.49
CA ASN A 534 8.67 -37.84 -13.37
C ASN A 534 7.22 -37.58 -13.88
N ARG A 535 6.26 -38.04 -13.12
CA ARG A 535 4.84 -37.70 -13.33
C ARG A 535 4.55 -36.32 -12.74
N THR A 536 3.58 -35.61 -13.29
CA THR A 536 3.16 -34.28 -12.81
C THR A 536 1.66 -34.27 -12.62
N ALA A 537 1.19 -33.68 -11.51
CA ALA A 537 -0.21 -33.47 -11.22
C ALA A 537 -0.44 -32.18 -10.42
N THR A 538 -1.70 -31.72 -10.33
CA THR A 538 -2.10 -30.57 -9.51
C THR A 538 -3.17 -31.00 -8.52
N ALA A 539 -2.97 -30.72 -7.24
CA ALA A 539 -3.90 -31.07 -6.17
C ALA A 539 -5.18 -30.17 -6.21
N PRO A 540 -6.39 -30.71 -5.95
CA PRO A 540 -6.69 -32.12 -5.71
C PRO A 540 -6.63 -32.95 -7.00
N ALA A 541 -6.17 -34.17 -6.91
CA ALA A 541 -6.15 -35.10 -8.03
C ALA A 541 -6.60 -36.51 -7.60
N SER A 542 -7.20 -37.24 -8.55
CA SER A 542 -7.44 -38.67 -8.42
C SER A 542 -6.63 -39.38 -9.51
N LEU A 543 -5.49 -39.91 -9.12
CA LEU A 543 -4.48 -40.45 -10.03
C LEU A 543 -4.64 -41.95 -10.16
N ASN A 544 -4.79 -42.43 -11.40
CA ASN A 544 -4.89 -43.86 -11.73
C ASN A 544 -3.76 -44.22 -12.69
N ASP A 545 -2.72 -44.81 -12.17
CA ASP A 545 -1.48 -45.07 -12.86
C ASP A 545 -1.21 -46.56 -13.03
N THR A 546 -0.24 -46.85 -13.85
CA THR A 546 0.36 -48.17 -13.97
C THR A 546 1.87 -48.08 -13.74
N TRP A 547 2.45 -49.03 -13.00
CA TRP A 547 3.88 -49.13 -12.75
C TRP A 547 4.63 -49.17 -14.07
N ARG A 548 5.66 -48.38 -14.18
CA ARG A 548 6.61 -48.39 -15.33
C ARG A 548 7.83 -49.25 -14.98
N PRO A 549 8.01 -50.38 -15.65
CA PRO A 549 9.11 -51.33 -15.36
C PRO A 549 10.48 -50.73 -15.59
#